data_e5ba037ee25909c28e6ebf3b989db1e9
#
_entry.id   e5ba037ee25909c28e6ebf3b989db1e9
#
_cell.length_a   1.000
_cell.length_b   1.000
_cell.length_c   1.000
_cell.angle_alpha   90.00
_cell.angle_beta   90.00
_cell.angle_gamma   90.00
#
_symmetry.space_group_name_H-M   'P 1'
#
loop_
_entity.id
_entity.type
_entity.pdbx_description
1 polymer ?
#
loop_
_entity_poly.entity_id
_entity_poly.type
_entity_poly.pdbx_seq_one_letter_code
_entity_poly.pdbx_strand_id
1 'polypeptide(L)'
;MSYAWRFLLRSLIAGLVAPSAFGARVTLNVEAPDGEVAEIAKVAPELSQYVDKDVSPAQIRRLFATADDQIREALEPLGYYGVRVESDLQRSDTDGTWKATFHVIPGNPVIVEDVRIVVPGPAGGQPEVKTALDAFLPKKGDRLDHSAYEHSKTQIETALRTTGYLAADLTRHRVAVTKSANTAEIDLEWEPGERHRFGAVDFSGAQFPETFLQRYVPWQEGAFYTGDELIEFQQQLVDADYFSSVAVTPRLRETRDAVVPLDVLLIPAKRTMYSANLYVSTDSGPGVRLGAQRRWLNKRGHKLGGEIEYSQRLQEISTNYRIPDPGPKNRHFDFGAGYRDEETDTSTSRMARLAATEVRDRWKGFTRTLGLQYLNGNFEIADTQGDTSLLYAEGLLTRRKADDPYFPTSGYSLLYGLRVATEALLSDTTLIQVRAEGKGLRKVGEHGRFIARAALGAMAVDNFDALPPELRFFAGGDRSLRGFDYQQLGETNAAGGVIGGEYLTVASAEYEHYFREDWGAAVFVDAGDAFTSRFDLNVGAGVGARWKSPVGLVRLDIARPLVSNFDHEWRVHLIIGPDL
;
A
#
# COMPACT_ATOMS: atom_id res chain seq x y z
N MET A 1 -32.66 -45.62 -12.19
CA MET A 1 -33.43 -46.80 -11.82
C MET A 1 -33.67 -46.68 -10.34
N SER A 2 -34.84 -46.12 -9.94
CA SER A 2 -36.09 -46.80 -9.49
C SER A 2 -35.93 -47.45 -8.11
N TYR A 3 -36.72 -47.28 -7.09
CA TYR A 3 -38.10 -46.97 -6.77
C TYR A 3 -38.15 -46.81 -5.25
N ALA A 4 -38.70 -45.83 -4.62
CA ALA A 4 -40.11 -45.58 -4.25
C ALA A 4 -40.79 -46.63 -3.36
N TRP A 5 -41.36 -46.16 -2.26
CA TRP A 5 -42.70 -46.34 -1.66
C TRP A 5 -42.75 -46.69 -0.18
N ARG A 6 -43.34 -45.76 0.58
CA ARG A 6 -44.51 -45.82 1.49
C ARG A 6 -44.58 -46.93 2.56
N PHE A 7 -44.78 -46.52 3.83
CA PHE A 7 -46.07 -46.76 4.55
C PHE A 7 -46.21 -45.93 5.83
N LEU A 8 -47.40 -45.37 6.00
CA LEU A 8 -47.94 -44.71 7.16
C LEU A 8 -48.16 -45.71 8.31
N LEU A 9 -47.84 -45.30 9.58
CA LEU A 9 -48.56 -45.77 10.74
C LEU A 9 -48.71 -44.63 11.75
N ARG A 10 -49.97 -44.23 12.01
CA ARG A 10 -50.38 -43.34 13.09
C ARG A 10 -50.22 -44.07 14.43
N SER A 11 -49.52 -43.44 15.37
CA SER A 11 -49.69 -43.75 16.80
C SER A 11 -49.75 -42.44 17.59
N LEU A 12 -50.88 -42.14 18.09
CA LEU A 12 -51.14 -41.10 19.10
C LEU A 12 -50.34 -41.45 20.34
N ILE A 13 -49.34 -40.65 20.68
CA ILE A 13 -48.77 -40.58 22.02
C ILE A 13 -48.96 -39.14 22.47
N ALA A 14 -49.81 -38.96 23.47
CA ALA A 14 -49.93 -37.71 24.21
C ALA A 14 -48.58 -37.46 24.92
N GLY A 15 -47.72 -36.68 24.28
CA GLY A 15 -46.48 -36.21 24.88
C GLY A 15 -46.80 -35.03 25.80
N LEU A 16 -46.47 -35.17 27.06
CA LEU A 16 -46.34 -34.08 28.00
C LEU A 16 -45.58 -32.94 27.33
N VAL A 17 -46.23 -31.82 27.13
CA VAL A 17 -45.59 -30.54 26.83
C VAL A 17 -44.82 -30.16 28.07
N ALA A 18 -43.53 -30.46 28.12
CA ALA A 18 -42.62 -29.79 29.04
C ALA A 18 -42.72 -28.28 28.76
N PRO A 19 -42.88 -27.43 29.75
CA PRO A 19 -42.89 -26.00 29.53
C PRO A 19 -41.55 -25.65 28.88
N SER A 20 -41.59 -25.15 27.65
CA SER A 20 -40.45 -24.51 27.00
C SER A 20 -39.90 -23.47 27.98
N ALA A 21 -38.70 -23.68 28.47
CA ALA A 21 -38.02 -22.69 29.28
C ALA A 21 -37.92 -21.42 28.42
N PHE A 22 -38.76 -20.44 28.73
CA PHE A 22 -38.68 -19.12 28.13
C PHE A 22 -37.27 -18.61 28.36
N GLY A 23 -36.48 -18.46 27.30
CA GLY A 23 -35.21 -17.76 27.35
C GLY A 23 -35.47 -16.36 27.87
N ALA A 24 -34.68 -15.93 28.83
CA ALA A 24 -34.70 -14.56 29.32
C ALA A 24 -33.61 -13.77 28.66
N ARG A 25 -33.83 -12.49 28.38
CA ARG A 25 -32.81 -11.57 27.88
C ARG A 25 -32.15 -10.84 29.03
N VAL A 26 -30.87 -10.49 28.85
CA VAL A 26 -30.13 -9.69 29.83
C VAL A 26 -29.59 -8.42 29.16
N THR A 27 -29.69 -7.32 29.90
CA THR A 27 -29.06 -6.04 29.53
C THR A 27 -28.02 -5.68 30.58
N LEU A 28 -26.90 -5.10 30.14
CA LEU A 28 -25.86 -4.60 31.02
C LEU A 28 -25.87 -3.08 31.07
N ASN A 29 -25.80 -2.56 32.31
CA ASN A 29 -25.56 -1.15 32.59
C ASN A 29 -24.29 -1.04 33.45
N VAL A 30 -23.30 -0.27 32.99
CA VAL A 30 -22.06 -0.03 33.73
C VAL A 30 -21.94 1.45 34.01
N GLU A 31 -21.74 1.80 35.27
CA GLU A 31 -21.52 3.15 35.73
C GLU A 31 -20.10 3.25 36.31
N ALA A 32 -19.25 4.06 35.72
CA ALA A 32 -17.89 4.32 36.16
C ALA A 32 -17.52 5.79 35.93
N PRO A 33 -16.60 6.35 36.72
CA PRO A 33 -16.21 7.76 36.63
C PRO A 33 -15.37 8.07 35.36
N ASP A 34 -14.76 7.05 34.75
CA ASP A 34 -13.88 7.13 33.60
C ASP A 34 -14.42 6.29 32.45
N GLY A 35 -14.38 6.84 31.24
CA GLY A 35 -14.88 6.18 30.04
C GLY A 35 -14.10 4.91 29.70
N GLU A 36 -12.78 4.87 29.88
CA GLU A 36 -11.93 3.69 29.66
C GLU A 36 -12.32 2.56 30.63
N VAL A 37 -12.49 2.89 31.90
CA VAL A 37 -12.93 1.95 32.93
C VAL A 37 -14.32 1.41 32.63
N ALA A 38 -15.25 2.28 32.20
CA ALA A 38 -16.60 1.89 31.85
C ALA A 38 -16.67 0.89 30.68
N GLU A 39 -15.91 1.15 29.61
CA GLU A 39 -15.86 0.29 28.43
C GLU A 39 -15.27 -1.09 28.76
N ILE A 40 -14.17 -1.14 29.52
CA ILE A 40 -13.57 -2.40 29.94
C ILE A 40 -14.51 -3.18 30.87
N ALA A 41 -15.09 -2.52 31.85
CA ALA A 41 -16.02 -3.15 32.77
C ALA A 41 -17.31 -3.68 32.10
N LYS A 42 -17.70 -3.08 30.97
CA LYS A 42 -18.84 -3.52 30.17
C LYS A 42 -18.53 -4.80 29.37
N VAL A 43 -17.31 -4.95 28.89
CA VAL A 43 -16.91 -6.08 28.04
C VAL A 43 -16.37 -7.26 28.87
N ALA A 44 -15.72 -6.98 30.00
CA ALA A 44 -15.00 -7.97 30.80
C ALA A 44 -15.87 -9.14 31.30
N PRO A 45 -17.12 -8.94 31.83
CA PRO A 45 -17.89 -10.06 32.30
C PRO A 45 -18.30 -11.00 31.18
N GLU A 46 -18.20 -12.32 31.41
CA GLU A 46 -18.74 -13.31 30.46
C GLU A 46 -20.23 -13.06 30.16
N LEU A 47 -20.96 -12.46 31.09
CA LEU A 47 -22.36 -12.06 30.92
C LEU A 47 -22.57 -11.13 29.71
N SER A 48 -21.55 -10.32 29.34
CA SER A 48 -21.61 -9.39 28.21
C SER A 48 -21.83 -10.10 26.87
N GLN A 49 -21.32 -11.32 26.72
CA GLN A 49 -21.45 -12.12 25.49
C GLN A 49 -22.90 -12.62 25.27
N TYR A 50 -23.73 -12.53 26.29
CA TYR A 50 -25.12 -12.99 26.27
C TYR A 50 -26.16 -11.85 26.24
N VAL A 51 -25.71 -10.62 26.13
CA VAL A 51 -26.59 -9.46 25.91
C VAL A 51 -27.40 -9.70 24.62
N ASP A 52 -28.69 -9.44 24.68
CA ASP A 52 -29.69 -9.64 23.61
C ASP A 52 -29.87 -11.10 23.12
N LYS A 53 -29.30 -12.09 23.82
CA LYS A 53 -29.53 -13.51 23.55
C LYS A 53 -30.51 -14.10 24.53
N ASP A 54 -31.22 -15.16 24.09
CA ASP A 54 -32.10 -15.94 24.95
C ASP A 54 -31.27 -16.88 25.85
N VAL A 55 -31.30 -16.64 27.15
CA VAL A 55 -30.48 -17.35 28.15
C VAL A 55 -31.37 -17.82 29.29
N SER A 56 -31.05 -18.97 29.88
CA SER A 56 -31.82 -19.43 31.05
C SER A 56 -31.58 -18.53 32.27
N PRO A 57 -32.61 -18.28 33.10
CA PRO A 57 -32.46 -17.50 34.34
C PRO A 57 -31.37 -18.03 35.28
N ALA A 58 -31.18 -19.35 35.33
CA ALA A 58 -30.14 -19.97 36.14
C ALA A 58 -28.71 -19.62 35.62
N GLN A 59 -28.55 -19.58 34.31
CA GLN A 59 -27.28 -19.20 33.68
C GLN A 59 -26.98 -17.71 33.88
N ILE A 60 -27.98 -16.81 33.75
CA ILE A 60 -27.82 -15.38 34.03
C ILE A 60 -27.29 -15.16 35.44
N ARG A 61 -27.93 -15.82 36.47
CA ARG A 61 -27.48 -15.70 37.85
C ARG A 61 -26.07 -16.23 38.08
N ARG A 62 -25.71 -17.34 37.42
CA ARG A 62 -24.36 -17.92 37.51
C ARG A 62 -23.31 -16.97 36.93
N LEU A 63 -23.56 -16.44 35.73
CA LEU A 63 -22.65 -15.49 35.07
C LEU A 63 -22.56 -14.16 35.83
N PHE A 64 -23.65 -13.69 36.40
CA PHE A 64 -23.67 -12.49 37.23
C PHE A 64 -22.85 -12.66 38.52
N ALA A 65 -22.90 -13.83 39.15
CA ALA A 65 -22.18 -14.10 40.39
C ALA A 65 -20.64 -14.04 40.25
N THR A 66 -20.09 -14.21 39.03
CA THR A 66 -18.66 -14.11 38.75
C THR A 66 -18.26 -12.77 38.11
N ALA A 67 -19.22 -11.94 37.73
CA ALA A 67 -18.98 -10.72 36.96
C ALA A 67 -18.16 -9.69 37.75
N ASP A 68 -18.40 -9.55 39.06
CA ASP A 68 -17.63 -8.60 39.89
C ASP A 68 -16.14 -8.91 39.92
N ASP A 69 -15.80 -10.20 40.05
CA ASP A 69 -14.38 -10.63 40.03
C ASP A 69 -13.77 -10.44 38.66
N GLN A 70 -14.48 -10.75 37.59
CA GLN A 70 -14.05 -10.55 36.22
C GLN A 70 -13.79 -9.08 35.92
N ILE A 71 -14.61 -8.15 36.41
CA ILE A 71 -14.41 -6.72 36.29
C ILE A 71 -13.14 -6.28 37.04
N ARG A 72 -12.95 -6.77 38.29
CA ARG A 72 -11.74 -6.45 39.07
C ARG A 72 -10.49 -6.94 38.37
N GLU A 73 -10.46 -8.18 37.93
CA GLU A 73 -9.32 -8.78 37.20
C GLU A 73 -9.01 -8.03 35.90
N ALA A 74 -10.04 -7.61 35.17
CA ALA A 74 -9.85 -6.87 33.91
C ALA A 74 -9.29 -5.46 34.10
N LEU A 75 -9.45 -4.86 35.29
CA LEU A 75 -8.94 -3.53 35.60
C LEU A 75 -7.55 -3.54 36.24
N GLU A 76 -7.07 -4.70 36.78
CA GLU A 76 -5.70 -4.82 37.31
C GLU A 76 -4.61 -4.46 36.30
N PRO A 77 -4.67 -4.90 35.00
CA PRO A 77 -3.67 -4.51 34.00
C PRO A 77 -3.58 -3.02 33.75
N LEU A 78 -4.61 -2.25 34.05
CA LEU A 78 -4.62 -0.80 33.99
C LEU A 78 -4.11 -0.12 35.28
N GLY A 79 -3.61 -0.90 36.23
CA GLY A 79 -3.09 -0.41 37.50
C GLY A 79 -4.12 -0.19 38.60
N TYR A 80 -5.36 -0.63 38.42
CA TYR A 80 -6.41 -0.50 39.44
C TYR A 80 -6.54 -1.79 40.26
N TYR A 81 -5.84 -1.85 41.38
CA TYR A 81 -5.85 -3.03 42.28
C TYR A 81 -6.81 -2.90 43.46
N GLY A 82 -7.41 -1.73 43.64
CA GLY A 82 -8.35 -1.43 44.74
C GLY A 82 -9.80 -1.31 44.28
N VAL A 83 -10.14 -1.92 43.15
CA VAL A 83 -11.49 -1.82 42.54
C VAL A 83 -12.56 -2.37 43.45
N ARG A 84 -13.62 -1.59 43.68
CA ARG A 84 -14.86 -2.03 44.29
C ARG A 84 -15.94 -2.05 43.25
N VAL A 85 -16.70 -3.14 43.18
CA VAL A 85 -17.83 -3.30 42.31
C VAL A 85 -19.05 -3.52 43.15
N GLU A 86 -20.03 -2.64 43.02
CA GLU A 86 -21.36 -2.81 43.63
C GLU A 86 -22.31 -3.22 42.50
N SER A 87 -22.85 -4.44 42.60
CA SER A 87 -23.64 -5.02 41.52
C SER A 87 -25.07 -5.30 41.97
N ASP A 88 -26.03 -5.11 41.05
CA ASP A 88 -27.44 -5.40 41.27
C ASP A 88 -28.01 -6.10 40.03
N LEU A 89 -28.86 -7.12 40.28
CA LEU A 89 -29.52 -7.90 39.27
C LEU A 89 -31.02 -7.89 39.46
N GLN A 90 -31.71 -7.12 38.63
CA GLN A 90 -33.18 -6.98 38.69
C GLN A 90 -33.82 -7.70 37.52
N ARG A 91 -35.02 -8.27 37.79
CA ARG A 91 -35.88 -8.82 36.75
C ARG A 91 -37.06 -7.88 36.53
N SER A 92 -37.28 -7.50 35.29
CA SER A 92 -38.45 -6.70 34.91
C SER A 92 -39.72 -7.57 34.97
N ASP A 93 -40.73 -7.09 35.68
CA ASP A 93 -42.04 -7.77 35.79
C ASP A 93 -42.87 -7.63 34.49
N THR A 94 -42.53 -6.67 33.62
CA THR A 94 -43.32 -6.31 32.45
C THR A 94 -42.99 -7.19 31.24
N ASP A 95 -41.68 -7.47 30.99
CA ASP A 95 -41.18 -8.17 29.81
C ASP A 95 -40.28 -9.38 30.14
N GLY A 96 -40.01 -9.64 31.42
CA GLY A 96 -39.17 -10.74 31.88
C GLY A 96 -37.67 -10.55 31.62
N THR A 97 -37.24 -9.37 31.13
CA THR A 97 -35.83 -9.02 30.89
C THR A 97 -35.08 -8.86 32.22
N TRP A 98 -33.81 -9.31 32.23
CA TRP A 98 -32.93 -9.12 33.38
C TRP A 98 -32.05 -7.90 33.12
N LYS A 99 -31.93 -7.00 34.09
CA LYS A 99 -31.02 -5.86 34.06
C LYS A 99 -29.91 -6.08 35.07
N ALA A 100 -28.69 -6.27 34.61
CA ALA A 100 -27.49 -6.28 35.44
C ALA A 100 -26.89 -4.89 35.47
N THR A 101 -26.73 -4.31 36.65
CA THR A 101 -26.12 -3.00 36.85
C THR A 101 -24.86 -3.17 37.67
N PHE A 102 -23.75 -2.59 37.20
CA PHE A 102 -22.46 -2.61 37.88
C PHE A 102 -22.01 -1.16 38.09
N HIS A 103 -21.87 -0.78 39.36
CA HIS A 103 -21.32 0.48 39.76
C HIS A 103 -19.83 0.25 40.12
N VAL A 104 -18.93 0.72 39.29
CA VAL A 104 -17.48 0.44 39.37
C VAL A 104 -16.76 1.64 39.99
N ILE A 105 -16.12 1.43 41.13
CA ILE A 105 -15.28 2.41 41.81
C ILE A 105 -13.84 1.93 41.70
N PRO A 106 -13.05 2.47 40.74
CA PRO A 106 -11.72 1.95 40.45
C PRO A 106 -10.70 2.18 41.56
N GLY A 107 -10.94 3.17 42.43
CA GLY A 107 -9.99 3.58 43.47
C GLY A 107 -8.82 4.37 42.88
N ASN A 108 -7.73 4.51 43.65
CA ASN A 108 -6.52 5.15 43.18
C ASN A 108 -5.69 4.19 42.33
N PRO A 109 -5.22 4.62 41.16
CA PRO A 109 -4.34 3.79 40.35
C PRO A 109 -2.98 3.63 41.02
N VAL A 110 -2.30 2.53 40.71
CA VAL A 110 -0.91 2.31 41.09
C VAL A 110 -0.02 3.17 40.21
N ILE A 111 0.86 3.98 40.86
CA ILE A 111 1.81 4.86 40.17
C ILE A 111 3.21 4.24 40.19
N VAL A 112 3.90 4.31 39.08
CA VAL A 112 5.27 3.83 38.97
C VAL A 112 6.22 4.79 39.74
N GLU A 113 6.82 4.28 40.82
CA GLU A 113 7.71 5.04 41.67
C GLU A 113 9.16 5.03 41.18
N ASP A 114 9.60 3.89 40.62
CA ASP A 114 10.94 3.75 40.05
C ASP A 114 10.94 2.80 38.84
N VAL A 115 11.81 3.11 37.86
CA VAL A 115 12.02 2.32 36.65
C VAL A 115 13.51 2.15 36.43
N ARG A 116 14.00 0.93 36.61
CA ARG A 116 15.37 0.56 36.33
C ARG A 116 15.41 -0.41 35.15
N ILE A 117 16.05 0.00 34.04
CA ILE A 117 16.23 -0.83 32.86
C ILE A 117 17.71 -0.86 32.51
N VAL A 118 18.25 -2.07 32.39
CA VAL A 118 19.69 -2.27 32.15
C VAL A 118 19.90 -3.17 30.95
N VAL A 119 20.62 -2.67 29.94
CA VAL A 119 21.18 -3.43 28.83
C VAL A 119 22.68 -3.18 28.82
N PRO A 120 23.50 -4.07 29.40
CA PRO A 120 24.93 -3.83 29.58
C PRO A 120 25.71 -3.92 28.26
N GLY A 121 26.92 -3.33 28.28
CA GLY A 121 27.86 -3.41 27.17
C GLY A 121 27.48 -2.65 25.90
N PRO A 122 28.05 -3.01 24.75
CA PRO A 122 27.85 -2.29 23.50
C PRO A 122 26.41 -2.35 22.95
N ALA A 123 25.60 -3.31 23.40
CA ALA A 123 24.23 -3.50 22.97
C ALA A 123 23.34 -2.30 23.32
N GLY A 124 23.45 -1.78 24.57
CA GLY A 124 22.67 -0.61 24.99
C GLY A 124 23.03 0.67 24.26
N GLY A 125 24.20 0.72 23.60
CA GLY A 125 24.64 1.84 22.77
C GLY A 125 24.19 1.79 21.30
N GLN A 126 23.55 0.68 20.85
CA GLN A 126 23.00 0.62 19.48
C GLN A 126 21.84 1.62 19.34
N PRO A 127 21.76 2.37 18.22
CA PRO A 127 20.75 3.41 18.05
C PRO A 127 19.31 2.92 18.23
N GLU A 128 18.99 1.74 17.70
CA GLU A 128 17.67 1.13 17.76
C GLU A 128 17.31 0.71 19.20
N VAL A 129 18.26 0.10 19.91
CA VAL A 129 18.11 -0.30 21.31
C VAL A 129 17.95 0.93 22.19
N LYS A 130 18.78 1.94 21.98
CA LYS A 130 18.68 3.22 22.72
C LYS A 130 17.32 3.89 22.50
N THR A 131 16.83 3.91 21.25
CA THR A 131 15.50 4.45 20.93
C THR A 131 14.40 3.69 21.67
N ALA A 132 14.48 2.36 21.73
CA ALA A 132 13.50 1.53 22.45
C ALA A 132 13.57 1.76 23.98
N LEU A 133 14.79 1.92 24.55
CA LEU A 133 14.98 2.25 25.96
C LEU A 133 14.41 3.63 26.31
N ASP A 134 14.67 4.64 25.49
CA ASP A 134 14.18 6.01 25.70
C ASP A 134 12.64 6.10 25.55
N ALA A 135 12.05 5.24 24.73
CA ALA A 135 10.60 5.15 24.48
C ALA A 135 9.85 4.27 25.48
N PHE A 136 10.54 3.61 26.43
CA PHE A 136 9.91 2.68 27.38
C PHE A 136 8.76 3.33 28.17
N LEU A 137 7.66 2.62 28.29
CA LEU A 137 6.48 3.00 29.08
C LEU A 137 6.07 1.81 29.97
N PRO A 138 5.50 2.05 31.17
CA PRO A 138 5.27 3.37 31.78
C PRO A 138 6.54 3.96 32.40
N LYS A 139 6.64 5.29 32.44
CA LYS A 139 7.75 6.01 33.09
C LYS A 139 7.47 6.26 34.57
N LYS A 140 8.49 6.68 35.29
CA LYS A 140 8.34 7.17 36.66
C LYS A 140 7.29 8.29 36.72
N GLY A 141 6.29 8.13 37.59
CA GLY A 141 5.16 9.05 37.73
C GLY A 141 3.93 8.68 36.90
N ASP A 142 4.06 7.77 35.95
CA ASP A 142 2.90 7.29 35.15
C ASP A 142 2.08 6.26 35.93
N ARG A 143 0.84 6.07 35.52
CA ARG A 143 0.01 4.93 35.94
C ARG A 143 0.65 3.63 35.46
N LEU A 144 0.67 2.59 36.28
CA LEU A 144 1.10 1.27 35.87
C LEU A 144 0.13 0.72 34.83
N ASP A 145 0.58 0.61 33.59
CA ASP A 145 -0.14 0.00 32.47
C ASP A 145 0.65 -1.23 32.00
N HIS A 146 0.06 -2.42 32.22
CA HIS A 146 0.71 -3.67 31.88
C HIS A 146 0.83 -3.86 30.35
N SER A 147 -0.11 -3.31 29.56
CA SER A 147 -0.05 -3.39 28.10
C SER A 147 1.10 -2.56 27.57
N ALA A 148 1.25 -1.33 28.03
CA ALA A 148 2.36 -0.46 27.67
C ALA A 148 3.73 -1.04 28.12
N TYR A 149 3.77 -1.64 29.32
CA TYR A 149 4.95 -2.34 29.83
C TYR A 149 5.36 -3.52 28.95
N GLU A 150 4.43 -4.44 28.62
CA GLU A 150 4.72 -5.62 27.79
C GLU A 150 5.12 -5.22 26.38
N HIS A 151 4.44 -4.22 25.80
CA HIS A 151 4.79 -3.68 24.49
C HIS A 151 6.21 -3.11 24.48
N SER A 152 6.57 -2.29 25.46
CA SER A 152 7.91 -1.69 25.57
C SER A 152 9.00 -2.74 25.80
N LYS A 153 8.74 -3.76 26.62
CA LYS A 153 9.63 -4.89 26.83
C LYS A 153 9.89 -5.64 25.51
N THR A 154 8.84 -5.92 24.75
CA THR A 154 8.92 -6.56 23.42
C THR A 154 9.68 -5.71 22.42
N GLN A 155 9.53 -4.38 22.46
CA GLN A 155 10.28 -3.46 21.60
C GLN A 155 11.78 -3.52 21.88
N ILE A 156 12.20 -3.56 23.14
CA ILE A 156 13.63 -3.68 23.51
C ILE A 156 14.18 -5.04 23.02
N GLU A 157 13.47 -6.13 23.26
CA GLU A 157 13.87 -7.46 22.79
C GLU A 157 13.99 -7.50 21.26
N THR A 158 13.04 -6.94 20.56
CA THR A 158 13.05 -6.84 19.10
C THR A 158 14.25 -6.01 18.62
N ALA A 159 14.53 -4.87 19.24
CA ALA A 159 15.66 -4.03 18.89
C ALA A 159 17.00 -4.76 19.11
N LEU A 160 17.14 -5.51 20.20
CA LEU A 160 18.32 -6.34 20.46
C LEU A 160 18.51 -7.41 19.37
N ARG A 161 17.45 -8.14 19.05
CA ARG A 161 17.49 -9.19 18.01
C ARG A 161 17.76 -8.62 16.62
N THR A 162 17.12 -7.49 16.29
CA THR A 162 17.31 -6.81 15.00
C THR A 162 18.72 -6.28 14.80
N THR A 163 19.39 -5.89 15.90
CA THR A 163 20.78 -5.38 15.86
C THR A 163 21.83 -6.48 16.01
N GLY A 164 21.42 -7.77 16.02
CA GLY A 164 22.30 -8.92 15.99
C GLY A 164 22.57 -9.59 17.35
N TYR A 165 21.92 -9.17 18.43
CA TYR A 165 21.99 -9.85 19.72
C TYR A 165 20.91 -10.93 19.83
N LEU A 166 21.07 -12.01 19.02
CA LEU A 166 20.04 -13.04 18.85
C LEU A 166 19.86 -13.93 20.09
N ALA A 167 20.87 -14.02 20.95
CA ALA A 167 20.85 -14.76 22.19
C ALA A 167 20.49 -13.88 23.41
N ALA A 168 20.02 -12.65 23.17
CA ALA A 168 19.61 -11.77 24.27
C ALA A 168 18.51 -12.41 25.11
N ASP A 169 18.71 -12.43 26.41
CA ASP A 169 17.80 -12.99 27.39
C ASP A 169 17.45 -11.97 28.48
N LEU A 170 16.20 -12.00 28.95
CA LEU A 170 15.70 -11.13 30.01
C LEU A 170 15.94 -11.80 31.37
N THR A 171 17.10 -11.56 31.96
CA THR A 171 17.58 -12.24 33.19
C THR A 171 16.89 -11.72 34.44
N ARG A 172 16.42 -10.47 34.44
CA ARG A 172 15.62 -9.91 35.53
C ARG A 172 14.40 -9.21 34.96
N HIS A 173 13.22 -9.61 35.43
CA HIS A 173 11.95 -9.02 35.06
C HIS A 173 11.05 -8.97 36.30
N ARG A 174 11.13 -7.88 37.04
CA ARG A 174 10.35 -7.71 38.25
C ARG A 174 9.49 -6.46 38.16
N VAL A 175 8.20 -6.62 38.42
CA VAL A 175 7.28 -5.53 38.71
C VAL A 175 6.76 -5.77 40.13
N ALA A 176 7.16 -4.94 41.06
CA ALA A 176 6.76 -5.04 42.46
C ALA A 176 5.68 -4.01 42.75
N VAL A 177 4.44 -4.47 43.01
CA VAL A 177 3.32 -3.60 43.37
C VAL A 177 3.10 -3.59 44.88
N THR A 178 3.15 -2.41 45.49
CA THR A 178 2.81 -2.19 46.90
C THR A 178 1.37 -1.66 46.99
N LYS A 179 0.39 -2.59 47.14
CA LYS A 179 -1.05 -2.24 47.15
C LYS A 179 -1.41 -1.21 48.25
N SER A 180 -0.73 -1.23 49.42
CA SER A 180 -1.01 -0.30 50.50
C SER A 180 -0.59 1.14 50.23
N ALA A 181 0.44 1.33 49.39
CA ALA A 181 0.94 2.64 48.99
C ALA A 181 0.44 3.05 47.60
N ASN A 182 -0.18 2.16 46.82
CA ASN A 182 -0.51 2.33 45.41
C ASN A 182 0.72 2.71 44.59
N THR A 183 1.85 2.03 44.79
CA THR A 183 3.11 2.27 44.07
C THR A 183 3.60 0.98 43.41
N ALA A 184 4.39 1.13 42.33
CA ALA A 184 5.08 0.03 41.68
C ALA A 184 6.52 0.39 41.37
N GLU A 185 7.40 -0.61 41.45
CA GLU A 185 8.79 -0.55 41.01
C GLU A 185 8.97 -1.53 39.85
N ILE A 186 9.65 -1.07 38.78
CA ILE A 186 9.98 -1.88 37.60
C ILE A 186 11.50 -2.07 37.54
N ASP A 187 11.94 -3.34 37.53
CA ASP A 187 13.38 -3.67 37.44
C ASP A 187 13.58 -4.73 36.34
N LEU A 188 14.20 -4.28 35.24
CA LEU A 188 14.47 -5.10 34.07
C LEU A 188 15.97 -5.12 33.77
N GLU A 189 16.48 -6.32 33.43
CA GLU A 189 17.88 -6.47 33.03
C GLU A 189 17.98 -7.55 31.95
N TRP A 190 18.50 -7.15 30.81
CA TRP A 190 18.82 -8.08 29.71
C TRP A 190 20.29 -8.47 29.77
N GLU A 191 20.60 -9.69 29.46
CA GLU A 191 21.93 -10.16 29.09
C GLU A 191 21.99 -10.30 27.57
N PRO A 192 22.61 -9.35 26.84
CA PRO A 192 22.59 -9.35 25.38
C PRO A 192 23.34 -10.52 24.74
N GLY A 193 24.35 -11.05 25.42
CA GLY A 193 25.29 -12.00 24.86
C GLY A 193 26.21 -11.38 23.80
N GLU A 194 26.80 -12.22 22.94
CA GLU A 194 27.66 -11.77 21.85
C GLU A 194 26.82 -11.29 20.65
N ARG A 195 27.35 -10.27 19.95
CA ARG A 195 26.75 -9.82 18.70
C ARG A 195 27.05 -10.79 17.58
N HIS A 196 26.01 -11.35 16.98
CA HIS A 196 26.11 -12.34 15.92
C HIS A 196 26.55 -11.75 14.58
N ARG A 197 27.08 -12.62 13.72
CA ARG A 197 27.51 -12.31 12.36
C ARG A 197 26.80 -13.22 11.37
N PHE A 198 26.67 -12.76 10.14
CA PHE A 198 26.17 -13.60 9.05
C PHE A 198 27.18 -14.69 8.69
N GLY A 199 26.72 -15.93 8.66
CA GLY A 199 27.44 -17.09 8.17
C GLY A 199 27.11 -17.46 6.73
N ALA A 200 27.40 -18.68 6.35
CA ALA A 200 27.09 -19.24 5.05
C ALA A 200 25.58 -19.19 4.77
N VAL A 201 25.23 -18.97 3.49
CA VAL A 201 23.84 -18.97 3.00
C VAL A 201 23.64 -20.20 2.13
N ASP A 202 22.82 -21.15 2.58
CA ASP A 202 22.54 -22.39 1.88
C ASP A 202 21.21 -22.29 1.13
N PHE A 203 21.24 -22.42 -0.19
CA PHE A 203 20.07 -22.34 -1.05
C PHE A 203 19.53 -23.72 -1.39
N SER A 204 18.22 -23.90 -1.31
CA SER A 204 17.53 -25.14 -1.65
C SER A 204 16.28 -24.87 -2.50
N GLY A 205 15.89 -25.84 -3.35
CA GLY A 205 14.66 -25.81 -4.15
C GLY A 205 14.69 -24.91 -5.40
N ALA A 206 15.74 -24.11 -5.60
CA ALA A 206 15.84 -23.16 -6.70
C ALA A 206 16.16 -23.82 -8.06
N GLN A 207 15.69 -23.20 -9.14
CA GLN A 207 16.01 -23.57 -10.53
C GLN A 207 17.31 -22.94 -11.06
N PHE A 208 17.95 -22.10 -10.26
CA PHE A 208 19.20 -21.39 -10.61
C PHE A 208 20.41 -22.01 -9.92
N PRO A 209 21.62 -21.87 -10.49
CA PRO A 209 22.85 -22.25 -9.80
C PRO A 209 23.09 -21.32 -8.61
N GLU A 210 23.75 -21.85 -7.59
CA GLU A 210 24.09 -21.12 -6.37
C GLU A 210 24.87 -19.82 -6.65
N THR A 211 25.82 -19.86 -7.61
CA THR A 211 26.60 -18.69 -8.04
C THR A 211 25.75 -17.51 -8.54
N PHE A 212 24.54 -17.78 -9.05
CA PHE A 212 23.60 -16.73 -9.42
C PHE A 212 22.85 -16.21 -8.17
N LEU A 213 22.44 -17.11 -7.28
CA LEU A 213 21.67 -16.77 -6.07
C LEU A 213 22.53 -16.00 -5.06
N GLN A 214 23.80 -16.34 -4.92
CA GLN A 214 24.74 -15.63 -4.06
C GLN A 214 24.88 -14.14 -4.41
N ARG A 215 24.60 -13.74 -5.64
CA ARG A 215 24.62 -12.33 -6.06
C ARG A 215 23.51 -11.48 -5.40
N TYR A 216 22.48 -12.12 -4.86
CA TYR A 216 21.39 -11.45 -4.13
C TYR A 216 21.76 -11.17 -2.67
N VAL A 217 22.75 -11.86 -2.10
CA VAL A 217 23.20 -11.66 -0.72
C VAL A 217 23.81 -10.26 -0.59
N PRO A 218 23.22 -9.36 0.22
CA PRO A 218 23.67 -7.96 0.27
C PRO A 218 24.88 -7.73 1.17
N TRP A 219 25.18 -8.68 2.07
CA TRP A 219 26.29 -8.60 3.02
C TRP A 219 27.50 -9.41 2.58
N GLN A 220 28.64 -9.11 3.20
CA GLN A 220 29.83 -9.97 3.13
C GLN A 220 29.81 -10.97 4.27
N GLU A 221 30.34 -12.17 4.04
CA GLU A 221 30.48 -13.17 5.09
C GLU A 221 31.24 -12.60 6.29
N GLY A 222 30.74 -12.84 7.51
CA GLY A 222 31.31 -12.29 8.74
C GLY A 222 30.87 -10.83 9.07
N ALA A 223 30.06 -10.17 8.24
CA ALA A 223 29.41 -8.92 8.60
C ALA A 223 28.49 -9.12 9.82
N PHE A 224 28.28 -8.08 10.63
CA PHE A 224 27.35 -8.16 11.75
C PHE A 224 25.94 -8.44 11.24
N TYR A 225 25.27 -9.35 11.90
CA TYR A 225 23.88 -9.68 11.61
C TYR A 225 22.98 -8.48 11.92
N THR A 226 22.11 -8.14 10.96
CA THR A 226 21.01 -7.21 11.16
C THR A 226 19.72 -7.78 10.58
N GLY A 227 18.61 -7.59 11.29
CA GLY A 227 17.29 -8.04 10.83
C GLY A 227 16.86 -7.33 9.54
N ASP A 228 17.23 -6.06 9.40
CA ASP A 228 16.87 -5.23 8.23
C ASP A 228 17.53 -5.75 6.95
N GLU A 229 18.83 -6.12 7.00
CA GLU A 229 19.51 -6.73 5.85
C GLU A 229 18.91 -8.09 5.48
N LEU A 230 18.47 -8.86 6.49
CA LEU A 230 17.80 -10.15 6.25
C LEU A 230 16.45 -9.95 5.52
N ILE A 231 15.65 -8.99 5.99
CA ILE A 231 14.37 -8.63 5.36
C ILE A 231 14.59 -8.09 3.95
N GLU A 232 15.59 -7.21 3.77
CA GLU A 232 15.93 -6.68 2.45
C GLU A 232 16.35 -7.79 1.48
N PHE A 233 17.16 -8.73 1.93
CA PHE A 233 17.56 -9.91 1.15
C PHE A 233 16.35 -10.76 0.72
N GLN A 234 15.46 -11.06 1.66
CA GLN A 234 14.23 -11.79 1.36
C GLN A 234 13.37 -11.03 0.34
N GLN A 235 13.22 -9.73 0.52
CA GLN A 235 12.44 -8.89 -0.37
C GLN A 235 13.05 -8.83 -1.79
N GLN A 236 14.37 -8.74 -1.92
CA GLN A 236 15.03 -8.76 -3.22
C GLN A 236 14.79 -10.09 -3.97
N LEU A 237 14.76 -11.22 -3.26
CA LEU A 237 14.43 -12.52 -3.87
C LEU A 237 12.95 -12.60 -4.29
N VAL A 238 12.04 -12.01 -3.52
CA VAL A 238 10.61 -11.89 -3.87
C VAL A 238 10.42 -10.98 -5.09
N ASP A 239 11.02 -9.80 -5.08
CA ASP A 239 10.93 -8.81 -6.15
C ASP A 239 11.55 -9.31 -7.47
N ALA A 240 12.49 -10.25 -7.38
CA ALA A 240 13.07 -10.89 -8.55
C ALA A 240 12.04 -11.67 -9.39
N ASP A 241 10.88 -12.01 -8.83
CA ASP A 241 9.74 -12.68 -9.51
C ASP A 241 10.08 -14.04 -10.15
N TYR A 242 11.09 -14.75 -9.60
CA TYR A 242 11.43 -16.10 -10.03
C TYR A 242 10.76 -17.18 -9.19
N PHE A 243 10.33 -16.83 -7.99
CA PHE A 243 9.87 -17.76 -6.97
C PHE A 243 8.42 -17.46 -6.57
N SER A 244 7.65 -18.50 -6.32
CA SER A 244 6.30 -18.38 -5.75
C SER A 244 6.33 -18.30 -4.23
N SER A 245 7.42 -18.77 -3.62
CA SER A 245 7.66 -18.67 -2.18
C SER A 245 9.15 -18.51 -1.91
N VAL A 246 9.48 -17.67 -0.95
CA VAL A 246 10.83 -17.41 -0.45
C VAL A 246 10.77 -17.47 1.08
N ALA A 247 11.53 -18.36 1.68
CA ALA A 247 11.69 -18.43 3.13
C ALA A 247 13.18 -18.34 3.48
N VAL A 248 13.55 -17.35 4.27
CA VAL A 248 14.90 -17.15 4.79
C VAL A 248 14.89 -17.40 6.28
N THR A 249 15.61 -18.41 6.74
CA THR A 249 15.57 -18.88 8.14
C THR A 249 16.97 -18.95 8.73
N PRO A 250 17.26 -18.18 9.79
CA PRO A 250 18.50 -18.31 10.54
C PRO A 250 18.54 -19.65 11.32
N ARG A 251 19.64 -20.41 11.21
CA ARG A 251 19.87 -21.66 11.96
C ARG A 251 20.52 -21.38 13.31
N LEU A 252 19.76 -20.80 14.23
CA LEU A 252 20.27 -20.39 15.53
C LEU A 252 20.88 -21.53 16.35
N ARG A 253 20.38 -22.77 16.20
CA ARG A 253 20.90 -23.95 16.90
C ARG A 253 22.28 -24.41 16.40
N GLU A 254 22.67 -23.97 15.21
CA GLU A 254 23.94 -24.33 14.56
C GLU A 254 24.96 -23.17 14.65
N THR A 255 24.61 -22.11 15.37
CA THR A 255 25.52 -20.99 15.62
C THR A 255 26.81 -21.46 16.31
N ARG A 256 27.95 -21.10 15.75
CA ARG A 256 29.29 -21.32 16.32
C ARG A 256 30.04 -19.98 16.28
N ASP A 257 30.75 -19.66 17.35
CA ASP A 257 31.53 -18.41 17.45
C ASP A 257 30.75 -17.16 17.02
N ALA A 258 29.47 -17.08 17.45
CA ALA A 258 28.51 -16.04 17.09
C ALA A 258 28.26 -15.88 15.57
N VAL A 259 28.58 -16.88 14.74
CA VAL A 259 28.30 -16.90 13.31
C VAL A 259 27.04 -17.73 13.03
N VAL A 260 26.03 -17.11 12.41
CA VAL A 260 24.71 -17.72 12.14
C VAL A 260 24.59 -18.11 10.67
N PRO A 261 24.57 -19.41 10.35
CA PRO A 261 24.26 -19.86 9.00
C PRO A 261 22.77 -19.65 8.68
N LEU A 262 22.46 -19.51 7.40
CA LEU A 262 21.12 -19.20 6.90
C LEU A 262 20.65 -20.27 5.91
N ASP A 263 19.41 -20.75 6.08
CA ASP A 263 18.71 -21.55 5.10
C ASP A 263 17.80 -20.70 4.25
N VAL A 264 17.90 -20.84 2.93
CA VAL A 264 17.03 -20.17 1.97
C VAL A 264 16.29 -21.21 1.14
N LEU A 265 15.01 -21.40 1.45
CA LEU A 265 14.13 -22.28 0.70
C LEU A 265 13.39 -21.47 -0.37
N LEU A 266 13.56 -21.88 -1.63
CA LEU A 266 13.02 -21.22 -2.80
C LEU A 266 12.11 -22.18 -3.57
N ILE A 267 10.85 -21.79 -3.78
CA ILE A 267 9.92 -22.56 -4.61
C ILE A 267 9.75 -21.82 -5.94
N PRO A 268 10.12 -22.46 -7.08
CA PRO A 268 10.01 -21.83 -8.39
C PRO A 268 8.58 -21.40 -8.72
N ALA A 269 8.41 -20.20 -9.26
CA ALA A 269 7.15 -19.75 -9.84
C ALA A 269 6.90 -20.45 -11.19
N LYS A 270 5.69 -20.32 -11.74
CA LYS A 270 5.41 -20.72 -13.12
C LYS A 270 6.33 -19.94 -14.07
N ARG A 271 7.04 -20.65 -14.94
CA ARG A 271 8.04 -20.05 -15.83
C ARG A 271 7.46 -19.02 -16.80
N THR A 272 6.23 -19.21 -17.25
CA THR A 272 5.53 -18.29 -18.14
C THR A 272 4.29 -17.76 -17.43
N MET A 273 4.12 -16.45 -17.45
CA MET A 273 2.94 -15.74 -16.99
C MET A 273 2.23 -15.15 -18.21
N TYR A 274 0.91 -15.25 -18.22
CA TYR A 274 0.04 -14.59 -19.19
C TYR A 274 -0.81 -13.56 -18.44
N SER A 275 -1.01 -12.42 -19.05
CA SER A 275 -1.90 -11.38 -18.55
C SER A 275 -2.91 -11.00 -19.62
N ALA A 276 -4.12 -10.69 -19.19
CA ALA A 276 -5.16 -10.13 -20.03
C ALA A 276 -5.87 -9.04 -19.25
N ASN A 277 -5.90 -7.83 -19.79
CA ASN A 277 -6.54 -6.68 -19.18
C ASN A 277 -7.56 -6.12 -20.17
N LEU A 278 -8.77 -5.89 -19.67
CA LEU A 278 -9.80 -5.13 -20.38
C LEU A 278 -9.90 -3.76 -19.73
N TYR A 279 -9.97 -2.72 -20.52
CA TYR A 279 -10.11 -1.36 -20.02
C TYR A 279 -11.06 -0.55 -20.92
N VAL A 280 -11.58 0.51 -20.35
CA VAL A 280 -12.37 1.51 -21.08
C VAL A 280 -11.95 2.89 -20.58
N SER A 281 -11.72 3.79 -21.51
CA SER A 281 -11.47 5.20 -21.23
C SER A 281 -12.13 6.02 -22.34
N THR A 282 -12.62 7.20 -22.04
CA THR A 282 -13.14 8.11 -23.07
C THR A 282 -12.05 8.62 -24.00
N ASP A 283 -10.81 8.68 -23.52
CA ASP A 283 -9.64 9.11 -24.31
C ASP A 283 -9.20 8.05 -25.35
N SER A 284 -9.21 6.77 -24.99
CA SER A 284 -8.70 5.68 -25.86
C SER A 284 -9.78 4.75 -26.42
N GLY A 285 -11.02 4.87 -25.93
CA GLY A 285 -12.08 3.91 -26.22
C GLY A 285 -11.93 2.58 -25.45
N PRO A 286 -12.74 1.56 -25.75
CA PRO A 286 -12.58 0.22 -25.23
C PRO A 286 -11.29 -0.41 -25.76
N GLY A 287 -10.58 -1.11 -24.89
CA GLY A 287 -9.30 -1.73 -25.22
C GLY A 287 -9.04 -3.04 -24.51
N VAL A 288 -8.17 -3.83 -25.13
CA VAL A 288 -7.64 -5.08 -24.57
C VAL A 288 -6.12 -5.05 -24.63
N ARG A 289 -5.49 -5.50 -23.56
CA ARG A 289 -4.04 -5.67 -23.47
C ARG A 289 -3.73 -7.10 -23.09
N LEU A 290 -2.99 -7.80 -23.93
CA LEU A 290 -2.57 -9.18 -23.75
C LEU A 290 -1.05 -9.23 -23.58
N GLY A 291 -0.59 -9.90 -22.53
CA GLY A 291 0.83 -10.02 -22.23
C GLY A 291 1.25 -11.47 -22.03
N ALA A 292 2.48 -11.76 -22.39
CA ALA A 292 3.16 -13.00 -22.07
C ALA A 292 4.56 -12.70 -21.58
N GLN A 293 4.94 -13.21 -20.40
CA GLN A 293 6.26 -13.01 -19.81
C GLN A 293 6.88 -14.35 -19.47
N ARG A 294 8.08 -14.57 -19.96
CA ARG A 294 8.97 -15.64 -19.55
C ARG A 294 9.82 -15.15 -18.39
N ARG A 295 9.51 -15.59 -17.15
CA ARG A 295 10.20 -15.15 -15.93
C ARG A 295 11.69 -15.44 -15.93
N TRP A 296 12.12 -16.50 -16.61
CA TRP A 296 13.53 -16.76 -16.90
C TRP A 296 13.70 -17.54 -18.20
N LEU A 297 14.68 -17.15 -18.99
CA LEU A 297 15.08 -17.83 -20.22
C LEU A 297 16.22 -18.80 -19.98
N ASN A 298 17.17 -18.43 -19.15
CA ASN A 298 18.43 -19.12 -18.91
C ASN A 298 18.81 -19.15 -17.42
N LYS A 299 19.93 -19.80 -17.11
CA LYS A 299 20.46 -19.91 -15.74
C LYS A 299 21.03 -18.58 -15.19
N ARG A 300 21.08 -17.51 -16.00
CA ARG A 300 21.49 -16.16 -15.59
C ARG A 300 20.28 -15.28 -15.25
N GLY A 301 19.06 -15.86 -15.24
CA GLY A 301 17.85 -15.16 -14.85
C GLY A 301 17.34 -14.12 -15.87
N HIS A 302 17.78 -14.14 -17.15
CA HIS A 302 17.27 -13.22 -18.15
C HIS A 302 15.78 -13.44 -18.38
N LYS A 303 15.02 -12.37 -18.55
CA LYS A 303 13.56 -12.42 -18.78
C LYS A 303 13.23 -11.93 -20.20
N LEU A 304 12.12 -12.40 -20.73
CA LEU A 304 11.56 -11.92 -22.00
C LEU A 304 10.06 -11.71 -21.83
N GLY A 305 9.59 -10.52 -22.12
CA GLY A 305 8.19 -10.15 -22.17
C GLY A 305 7.77 -9.74 -23.58
N GLY A 306 6.49 -9.90 -23.87
CA GLY A 306 5.84 -9.34 -25.05
C GLY A 306 4.43 -8.93 -24.68
N GLU A 307 3.96 -7.83 -25.25
CA GLU A 307 2.63 -7.28 -25.02
C GLU A 307 2.02 -6.82 -26.34
N ILE A 308 0.74 -7.04 -26.48
CA ILE A 308 -0.09 -6.52 -27.56
C ILE A 308 -1.20 -5.72 -26.91
N GLU A 309 -1.36 -4.48 -27.31
CA GLU A 309 -2.46 -3.61 -26.93
C GLU A 309 -3.28 -3.23 -28.16
N TYR A 310 -4.57 -3.32 -28.03
CA TYR A 310 -5.51 -2.95 -29.07
C TYR A 310 -6.68 -2.19 -28.47
N SER A 311 -6.87 -0.96 -28.91
CA SER A 311 -8.03 -0.15 -28.57
C SER A 311 -8.58 0.55 -29.82
N GLN A 312 -9.61 1.36 -29.65
CA GLN A 312 -10.19 2.11 -30.76
C GLN A 312 -9.17 3.10 -31.38
N ARG A 313 -8.28 3.68 -30.56
CA ARG A 313 -7.33 4.72 -30.97
C ARG A 313 -5.86 4.28 -30.95
N LEU A 314 -5.56 3.11 -30.35
CA LEU A 314 -4.19 2.67 -30.16
C LEU A 314 -4.04 1.19 -30.51
N GLN A 315 -3.04 0.88 -31.32
CA GLN A 315 -2.57 -0.47 -31.60
C GLN A 315 -1.07 -0.49 -31.31
N GLU A 316 -0.65 -1.34 -30.37
CA GLU A 316 0.76 -1.43 -30.00
C GLU A 316 1.17 -2.90 -29.85
N ILE A 317 2.34 -3.22 -30.38
CA ILE A 317 3.06 -4.46 -30.09
C ILE A 317 4.42 -4.10 -29.52
N SER A 318 4.78 -4.71 -28.41
CA SER A 318 6.07 -4.46 -27.77
C SER A 318 6.70 -5.73 -27.21
N THR A 319 8.00 -5.72 -27.09
CA THR A 319 8.79 -6.77 -26.45
C THR A 319 9.86 -6.14 -25.57
N ASN A 320 10.19 -6.82 -24.47
CA ASN A 320 11.21 -6.40 -23.53
C ASN A 320 12.08 -7.57 -23.11
N TYR A 321 13.39 -7.44 -23.27
CA TYR A 321 14.39 -8.39 -22.82
C TYR A 321 15.17 -7.81 -21.65
N ARG A 322 15.05 -8.44 -20.47
CA ARG A 322 15.66 -7.97 -19.22
C ARG A 322 16.85 -8.82 -18.83
N ILE A 323 17.95 -8.17 -18.53
CA ILE A 323 19.16 -8.75 -17.96
C ILE A 323 19.27 -8.28 -16.50
N PRO A 324 19.08 -9.15 -15.51
CA PRO A 324 19.18 -8.77 -14.10
C PRO A 324 20.65 -8.61 -13.69
N ASP A 325 20.91 -7.63 -12.85
CA ASP A 325 22.19 -7.42 -12.16
C ASP A 325 21.90 -7.23 -10.66
N PRO A 326 21.56 -8.34 -9.94
CA PRO A 326 21.26 -8.31 -8.52
C PRO A 326 22.49 -7.92 -7.69
N GLY A 327 22.24 -7.64 -6.42
CA GLY A 327 23.26 -7.26 -5.44
C GLY A 327 23.06 -5.82 -4.94
N PRO A 328 24.08 -5.18 -4.33
CA PRO A 328 23.90 -3.91 -3.62
C PRO A 328 23.35 -2.75 -4.47
N LYS A 329 23.52 -2.83 -5.79
CA LYS A 329 22.98 -1.82 -6.72
C LYS A 329 21.54 -2.07 -7.11
N ASN A 330 21.02 -3.27 -6.94
CA ASN A 330 19.68 -3.73 -7.32
C ASN A 330 19.23 -3.12 -8.65
N ARG A 331 19.93 -3.47 -9.73
CA ARG A 331 19.70 -2.91 -11.07
C ARG A 331 19.46 -3.99 -12.12
N HIS A 332 18.89 -3.59 -13.21
CA HIS A 332 18.74 -4.43 -14.40
C HIS A 332 18.86 -3.59 -15.67
N PHE A 333 19.15 -4.27 -16.78
CA PHE A 333 19.20 -3.66 -18.10
C PHE A 333 18.03 -4.21 -18.91
N ASP A 334 17.27 -3.31 -19.51
CA ASP A 334 16.11 -3.63 -20.35
C ASP A 334 16.42 -3.21 -21.80
N PHE A 335 16.17 -4.13 -22.73
CA PHE A 335 16.23 -3.89 -24.18
C PHE A 335 14.83 -4.09 -24.73
N GLY A 336 14.26 -3.03 -25.26
CA GLY A 336 12.88 -3.00 -25.76
C GLY A 336 12.84 -2.77 -27.26
N ALA A 337 11.83 -3.35 -27.91
CA ALA A 337 11.42 -3.01 -29.26
C ALA A 337 9.89 -2.96 -29.31
N GLY A 338 9.33 -2.00 -30.04
CA GLY A 338 7.89 -1.83 -30.16
C GLY A 338 7.52 -1.13 -31.46
N TYR A 339 6.27 -1.33 -31.85
CA TYR A 339 5.61 -0.59 -32.91
C TYR A 339 4.25 -0.12 -32.40
N ARG A 340 3.99 1.17 -32.59
CA ARG A 340 2.77 1.86 -32.11
C ARG A 340 2.11 2.56 -33.29
N ASP A 341 0.81 2.35 -33.45
CA ASP A 341 -0.08 3.08 -34.35
C ASP A 341 -1.17 3.73 -33.49
N GLU A 342 -1.20 5.04 -33.42
CA GLU A 342 -2.13 5.83 -32.64
C GLU A 342 -2.84 6.85 -33.51
N GLU A 343 -4.15 6.90 -33.41
CA GLU A 343 -5.01 7.86 -34.08
C GLU A 343 -5.86 8.60 -33.04
N THR A 344 -5.71 9.90 -32.99
CA THR A 344 -6.47 10.80 -32.13
C THR A 344 -7.25 11.81 -32.98
N ASP A 345 -8.05 12.66 -32.34
CA ASP A 345 -8.81 13.70 -33.08
C ASP A 345 -7.87 14.81 -33.62
N THR A 346 -6.64 14.87 -33.15
CA THR A 346 -5.66 15.91 -33.51
C THR A 346 -4.49 15.38 -34.31
N SER A 347 -4.21 14.08 -34.26
CA SER A 347 -3.01 13.49 -34.88
C SER A 347 -3.15 12.01 -35.19
N THR A 348 -2.36 11.56 -36.15
CA THR A 348 -2.09 10.13 -36.41
C THR A 348 -0.58 9.91 -36.32
N SER A 349 -0.14 8.82 -35.69
CA SER A 349 1.28 8.53 -35.47
C SER A 349 1.55 7.03 -35.62
N ARG A 350 2.57 6.69 -36.42
CA ARG A 350 3.04 5.31 -36.63
C ARG A 350 4.53 5.23 -36.37
N MET A 351 4.90 4.73 -35.18
CA MET A 351 6.27 4.78 -34.68
C MET A 351 6.83 3.41 -34.34
N ALA A 352 8.01 3.12 -34.85
CA ALA A 352 8.87 2.06 -34.36
C ALA A 352 9.79 2.61 -33.27
N ARG A 353 9.94 1.87 -32.16
CA ARG A 353 10.80 2.25 -31.04
C ARG A 353 11.78 1.15 -30.70
N LEU A 354 13.04 1.53 -30.47
CA LEU A 354 14.04 0.69 -29.83
C LEU A 354 14.52 1.37 -28.56
N ALA A 355 14.74 0.59 -27.51
CA ALA A 355 15.14 1.11 -26.21
C ALA A 355 16.26 0.27 -25.59
N ALA A 356 17.21 0.91 -24.94
CA ALA A 356 18.22 0.28 -24.11
C ALA A 356 18.34 1.09 -22.81
N THR A 357 17.91 0.52 -21.69
CA THR A 357 17.80 1.24 -20.42
C THR A 357 18.46 0.49 -19.27
N GLU A 358 19.10 1.22 -18.35
CA GLU A 358 19.48 0.78 -17.01
C GLU A 358 18.39 1.26 -16.04
N VAL A 359 17.80 0.33 -15.32
CA VAL A 359 16.87 0.62 -14.24
C VAL A 359 17.53 0.27 -12.91
N ARG A 360 17.47 1.18 -11.96
CA ARG A 360 17.96 0.98 -10.61
C ARG A 360 16.86 1.28 -9.61
N ASP A 361 16.40 0.24 -8.95
CA ASP A 361 15.41 0.35 -7.89
C ASP A 361 16.04 0.91 -6.61
N ARG A 362 15.23 1.61 -5.80
CA ARG A 362 15.60 2.16 -4.48
C ARG A 362 16.83 3.08 -4.48
N TRP A 363 17.09 3.80 -5.60
CA TRP A 363 18.15 4.80 -5.63
C TRP A 363 17.71 6.07 -4.88
N LYS A 364 18.21 6.27 -3.66
CA LYS A 364 17.80 7.39 -2.78
C LYS A 364 16.28 7.50 -2.61
N GLY A 365 15.58 6.37 -2.56
CA GLY A 365 14.12 6.31 -2.43
C GLY A 365 13.33 6.51 -3.72
N PHE A 366 14.02 6.58 -4.87
CA PHE A 366 13.43 6.62 -6.22
C PHE A 366 13.83 5.38 -7.03
N THR A 367 13.00 5.01 -7.99
CA THR A 367 13.43 4.18 -9.12
C THR A 367 14.02 5.10 -10.17
N ARG A 368 15.29 4.90 -10.52
CA ARG A 368 16.00 5.64 -11.56
C ARG A 368 16.08 4.81 -12.83
N THR A 369 15.65 5.37 -13.96
CA THR A 369 15.84 4.81 -15.29
C THR A 369 16.73 5.75 -16.09
N LEU A 370 17.77 5.22 -16.70
CA LEU A 370 18.64 5.94 -17.65
C LEU A 370 18.78 5.11 -18.91
N GLY A 371 18.61 5.70 -20.07
CA GLY A 371 18.71 4.94 -21.31
C GLY A 371 18.78 5.76 -22.57
N LEU A 372 18.91 5.03 -23.67
CA LEU A 372 18.82 5.53 -25.02
C LEU A 372 17.55 4.98 -25.66
N GLN A 373 16.85 5.84 -26.36
CA GLN A 373 15.64 5.53 -27.11
C GLN A 373 15.86 5.94 -28.57
N TYR A 374 15.54 5.07 -29.50
CA TYR A 374 15.47 5.40 -30.92
C TYR A 374 14.03 5.28 -31.38
N LEU A 375 13.51 6.35 -31.93
CA LEU A 375 12.15 6.47 -32.46
C LEU A 375 12.24 6.77 -33.95
N ASN A 376 11.49 6.02 -34.76
CA ASN A 376 11.43 6.24 -36.20
C ASN A 376 10.04 5.94 -36.73
N GLY A 377 9.52 6.81 -37.59
CA GLY A 377 8.21 6.62 -38.20
C GLY A 377 7.66 7.87 -38.86
N ASN A 378 6.36 7.82 -39.14
CA ASN A 378 5.63 8.92 -39.73
C ASN A 378 4.47 9.36 -38.85
N PHE A 379 4.09 10.61 -38.99
CA PHE A 379 2.98 11.19 -38.27
C PHE A 379 2.27 12.26 -39.10
N GLU A 380 1.03 12.53 -38.73
CA GLU A 380 0.25 13.65 -39.21
C GLU A 380 -0.32 14.40 -38.01
N ILE A 381 -0.12 15.70 -37.93
CA ILE A 381 -0.65 16.57 -36.90
C ILE A 381 -1.38 17.72 -37.60
N ALA A 382 -2.69 17.87 -37.32
CA ALA A 382 -3.57 18.79 -38.03
C ALA A 382 -3.48 18.55 -39.56
N ASP A 383 -2.90 19.46 -40.32
CA ASP A 383 -2.71 19.39 -41.77
C ASP A 383 -1.23 19.17 -42.20
N THR A 384 -0.36 18.89 -41.23
CA THR A 384 1.09 18.71 -41.45
C THR A 384 1.47 17.24 -41.34
N GLN A 385 2.07 16.70 -42.43
CA GLN A 385 2.67 15.37 -42.43
C GLN A 385 4.17 15.47 -42.19
N GLY A 386 4.72 14.56 -41.39
CA GLY A 386 6.14 14.47 -41.10
C GLY A 386 6.61 13.03 -40.95
N ASP A 387 7.85 12.83 -41.33
CA ASP A 387 8.66 11.66 -40.98
C ASP A 387 9.66 12.08 -39.90
N THR A 388 9.99 11.17 -38.99
CA THR A 388 10.94 11.47 -37.92
C THR A 388 11.84 10.30 -37.61
N SER A 389 13.08 10.64 -37.32
CA SER A 389 14.08 9.74 -36.77
C SER A 389 14.77 10.45 -35.61
N LEU A 390 14.66 9.90 -34.42
CA LEU A 390 15.13 10.53 -33.19
C LEU A 390 15.85 9.52 -32.30
N LEU A 391 17.13 9.73 -32.07
CA LEU A 391 17.91 9.08 -31.03
C LEU A 391 18.03 10.04 -29.83
N TYR A 392 17.40 9.72 -28.72
CA TYR A 392 17.50 10.57 -27.54
C TYR A 392 17.91 9.78 -26.29
N ALA A 393 18.67 10.45 -25.42
CA ALA A 393 18.91 9.99 -24.06
C ALA A 393 17.72 10.35 -23.18
N GLU A 394 17.30 9.41 -22.34
CA GLU A 394 16.22 9.63 -21.39
C GLU A 394 16.66 9.30 -19.96
N GLY A 395 16.37 10.19 -19.04
CA GLY A 395 16.53 9.99 -17.62
C GLY A 395 15.18 10.15 -16.92
N LEU A 396 14.74 9.13 -16.14
CA LEU A 396 13.52 9.18 -15.35
C LEU A 396 13.83 8.90 -13.89
N LEU A 397 13.19 9.65 -13.00
CA LEU A 397 13.13 9.40 -11.56
C LEU A 397 11.68 9.26 -11.18
N THR A 398 11.30 8.09 -10.68
CA THR A 398 9.93 7.83 -10.21
C THR A 398 9.93 7.43 -8.74
N ARG A 399 8.93 7.91 -8.01
CA ARG A 399 8.70 7.49 -6.64
C ARG A 399 7.21 7.37 -6.39
N ARG A 400 6.79 6.22 -5.86
CA ARG A 400 5.40 5.96 -5.50
C ARG A 400 5.35 5.43 -4.08
N LYS A 401 4.40 5.94 -3.31
CA LYS A 401 4.05 5.43 -1.99
C LYS A 401 2.54 5.44 -1.85
N ALA A 402 1.96 4.34 -1.42
CA ALA A 402 0.52 4.19 -1.20
C ALA A 402 0.31 3.35 0.06
N ASP A 403 -0.76 3.64 0.79
CA ASP A 403 -1.22 2.85 1.94
C ASP A 403 -1.91 1.55 1.49
N ASP A 404 -2.55 1.56 0.33
CA ASP A 404 -3.17 0.40 -0.30
C ASP A 404 -2.85 0.38 -1.80
N PRO A 405 -2.51 -0.79 -2.40
CA PRO A 405 -2.16 -0.88 -3.80
C PRO A 405 -3.34 -0.77 -4.77
N TYR A 406 -4.57 -1.09 -4.32
CA TYR A 406 -5.77 -1.13 -5.15
C TYR A 406 -6.65 0.10 -4.96
N PHE A 407 -6.79 0.54 -3.72
CA PHE A 407 -7.59 1.71 -3.36
C PHE A 407 -6.85 2.59 -2.34
N PRO A 408 -5.83 3.34 -2.78
CA PRO A 408 -5.09 4.20 -1.87
C PRO A 408 -5.98 5.33 -1.32
N THR A 409 -5.93 5.50 -0.01
CA THR A 409 -6.56 6.65 0.67
C THR A 409 -5.55 7.74 0.98
N SER A 410 -4.29 7.35 1.14
CA SER A 410 -3.17 8.26 1.39
C SER A 410 -1.93 7.78 0.63
N GLY A 411 -1.24 8.71 0.01
CA GLY A 411 -0.04 8.39 -0.75
C GLY A 411 0.34 9.46 -1.75
N TYR A 412 1.36 9.16 -2.54
CA TYR A 412 1.80 10.04 -3.60
C TYR A 412 2.53 9.28 -4.71
N SER A 413 2.53 9.88 -5.91
CA SER A 413 3.34 9.48 -7.06
C SER A 413 4.06 10.70 -7.59
N LEU A 414 5.35 10.57 -7.86
CA LEU A 414 6.20 11.62 -8.44
C LEU A 414 6.94 11.04 -9.64
N LEU A 415 7.03 11.81 -10.71
CA LEU A 415 7.84 11.52 -11.90
C LEU A 415 8.61 12.78 -12.30
N TYR A 416 9.90 12.62 -12.54
CA TYR A 416 10.75 13.62 -13.16
C TYR A 416 11.42 13.00 -14.36
N GLY A 417 11.35 13.67 -15.51
CA GLY A 417 11.88 13.22 -16.78
C GLY A 417 12.78 14.26 -17.42
N LEU A 418 13.86 13.81 -18.05
CA LEU A 418 14.74 14.58 -18.90
C LEU A 418 14.96 13.79 -20.18
N ARG A 419 14.80 14.43 -21.35
CA ARG A 419 15.13 13.90 -22.66
C ARG A 419 16.08 14.86 -23.37
N VAL A 420 17.07 14.30 -24.04
CA VAL A 420 18.06 15.07 -24.81
C VAL A 420 18.33 14.34 -26.11
N ALA A 421 18.17 15.04 -27.23
CA ALA A 421 18.54 14.60 -28.58
C ALA A 421 19.43 15.66 -29.25
N THR A 422 20.20 15.25 -30.23
CA THR A 422 20.98 16.16 -31.05
C THR A 422 21.05 15.68 -32.51
N GLU A 423 20.92 16.58 -33.43
CA GLU A 423 21.08 16.31 -34.89
C GLU A 423 22.41 15.66 -35.24
N ALA A 424 23.44 15.87 -34.42
CA ALA A 424 24.73 15.21 -34.61
C ALA A 424 24.69 13.69 -34.44
N LEU A 425 23.60 13.11 -33.86
CA LEU A 425 23.48 11.69 -33.53
C LEU A 425 22.11 11.12 -33.93
N LEU A 426 21.95 10.78 -35.24
CA LEU A 426 20.77 10.07 -35.77
C LEU A 426 19.43 10.70 -35.35
N SER A 427 19.34 12.01 -35.28
CA SER A 427 18.14 12.76 -34.90
C SER A 427 17.87 13.88 -35.89
N ASP A 428 16.63 14.06 -36.29
CA ASP A 428 16.18 15.10 -37.22
C ASP A 428 16.06 16.49 -36.56
N THR A 429 16.22 16.55 -35.25
CA THR A 429 16.20 17.81 -34.48
C THR A 429 17.00 17.69 -33.19
N THR A 430 17.50 18.82 -32.70
CA THR A 430 18.07 18.93 -31.36
C THR A 430 16.93 19.24 -30.37
N LEU A 431 16.84 18.48 -29.26
CA LEU A 431 15.81 18.58 -28.26
C LEU A 431 16.39 18.51 -26.85
N ILE A 432 15.96 19.40 -25.97
CA ILE A 432 16.07 19.24 -24.53
C ILE A 432 14.65 19.38 -23.97
N GLN A 433 14.14 18.33 -23.32
CA GLN A 433 12.81 18.32 -22.74
C GLN A 433 12.88 17.92 -21.27
N VAL A 434 12.23 18.67 -20.41
CA VAL A 434 12.04 18.35 -19.00
C VAL A 434 10.55 18.21 -18.69
N ARG A 435 10.21 17.26 -17.81
CA ARG A 435 8.85 17.13 -17.29
C ARG A 435 8.86 16.73 -15.82
N ALA A 436 7.87 17.21 -15.09
CA ALA A 436 7.62 16.86 -13.71
C ALA A 436 6.14 16.60 -13.51
N GLU A 437 5.78 15.46 -12.94
CA GLU A 437 4.41 15.09 -12.65
C GLU A 437 4.30 14.67 -11.19
N GLY A 438 3.24 15.10 -10.54
CA GLY A 438 2.95 14.75 -9.16
C GLY A 438 1.48 14.48 -8.95
N LYS A 439 1.16 13.45 -8.16
CA LYS A 439 -0.17 13.17 -7.65
C LYS A 439 -0.07 12.86 -6.18
N GLY A 440 -0.89 13.49 -5.35
CA GLY A 440 -0.98 13.26 -3.92
C GLY A 440 -2.40 12.93 -3.50
N LEU A 441 -2.54 11.98 -2.57
CA LEU A 441 -3.81 11.61 -1.96
C LEU A 441 -3.69 11.74 -0.45
N ARG A 442 -4.74 12.25 0.18
CA ARG A 442 -4.82 12.37 1.63
C ARG A 442 -6.23 12.04 2.11
N LYS A 443 -6.34 11.13 3.06
CA LYS A 443 -7.59 10.81 3.75
C LYS A 443 -8.12 12.05 4.49
N VAL A 444 -9.42 12.29 4.38
CA VAL A 444 -10.14 13.41 5.03
C VAL A 444 -11.35 12.83 5.77
N GLY A 445 -11.29 12.81 7.10
CA GLY A 445 -12.30 12.14 7.92
C GLY A 445 -12.31 10.62 7.68
N GLU A 446 -13.44 9.97 7.95
CA GLU A 446 -13.57 8.52 7.81
C GLU A 446 -13.89 8.09 6.38
N HIS A 447 -14.65 8.89 5.65
CA HIS A 447 -15.25 8.56 4.35
C HIS A 447 -14.78 9.42 3.19
N GLY A 448 -13.90 10.39 3.43
CA GLY A 448 -13.41 11.32 2.41
C GLY A 448 -11.95 11.13 2.07
N ARG A 449 -11.57 11.55 0.83
CA ARG A 449 -10.18 11.75 0.45
C ARG A 449 -10.03 12.95 -0.48
N PHE A 450 -8.93 13.66 -0.34
CA PHE A 450 -8.54 14.76 -1.21
C PHE A 450 -7.44 14.28 -2.15
N ILE A 451 -7.55 14.64 -3.43
CA ILE A 451 -6.60 14.29 -4.47
C ILE A 451 -6.12 15.58 -5.13
N ALA A 452 -4.81 15.75 -5.23
CA ALA A 452 -4.19 16.82 -5.98
C ALA A 452 -3.28 16.24 -7.07
N ARG A 453 -3.28 16.83 -8.26
CA ARG A 453 -2.39 16.49 -9.38
C ARG A 453 -1.75 17.74 -9.91
N ALA A 454 -0.52 17.63 -10.40
CA ALA A 454 0.15 18.67 -11.17
C ALA A 454 1.05 18.03 -12.23
N ALA A 455 1.10 18.63 -13.40
CA ALA A 455 2.02 18.27 -14.48
C ALA A 455 2.63 19.56 -15.04
N LEU A 456 3.97 19.56 -15.14
CA LEU A 456 4.77 20.64 -15.69
C LEU A 456 5.70 20.08 -16.77
N GLY A 457 5.80 20.76 -17.87
CA GLY A 457 6.68 20.42 -18.97
C GLY A 457 7.29 21.65 -19.61
N ALA A 458 8.51 21.52 -20.08
CA ALA A 458 9.18 22.53 -20.90
C ALA A 458 10.16 21.84 -21.86
N MET A 459 10.26 22.36 -23.07
CA MET A 459 11.28 21.92 -24.02
C MET A 459 11.91 23.11 -24.74
N ALA A 460 13.13 22.88 -25.20
CA ALA A 460 13.79 23.68 -26.19
C ALA A 460 14.11 22.76 -27.37
N VAL A 461 13.70 23.12 -28.57
CA VAL A 461 13.83 22.32 -29.77
C VAL A 461 14.18 23.22 -30.96
N ASP A 462 15.09 22.76 -31.82
CA ASP A 462 15.50 23.54 -33.00
C ASP A 462 14.46 23.49 -34.12
N ASN A 463 13.82 22.33 -34.33
CA ASN A 463 12.74 22.14 -35.30
C ASN A 463 11.56 21.42 -34.65
N PHE A 464 10.55 22.20 -34.23
CA PHE A 464 9.32 21.67 -33.58
C PHE A 464 8.51 20.78 -34.54
N ASP A 465 8.48 21.08 -35.83
CA ASP A 465 7.71 20.33 -36.82
C ASP A 465 8.27 18.91 -37.07
N ALA A 466 9.54 18.66 -36.76
CA ALA A 466 10.14 17.33 -36.81
C ALA A 466 9.79 16.45 -35.61
N LEU A 467 9.15 17.01 -34.57
CA LEU A 467 8.74 16.24 -33.39
C LEU A 467 7.43 15.51 -33.63
N PRO A 468 7.37 14.20 -33.38
CA PRO A 468 6.11 13.45 -33.41
C PRO A 468 5.21 13.82 -32.21
N PRO A 469 3.90 13.53 -32.26
CA PRO A 469 2.94 13.88 -31.20
C PRO A 469 3.37 13.41 -29.80
N GLU A 470 3.99 12.25 -29.70
CA GLU A 470 4.43 11.63 -28.43
C GLU A 470 5.47 12.45 -27.66
N LEU A 471 6.14 13.37 -28.34
CA LEU A 471 7.17 14.22 -27.74
C LEU A 471 6.71 15.66 -27.57
N ARG A 472 5.55 16.05 -28.10
CA ARG A 472 4.95 17.37 -27.89
C ARG A 472 4.09 17.36 -26.63
N PHE A 473 3.82 18.53 -26.06
CA PHE A 473 2.90 18.66 -24.95
C PHE A 473 1.49 18.98 -25.45
N PHE A 474 0.51 18.29 -24.85
CA PHE A 474 -0.92 18.53 -25.03
C PHE A 474 -1.61 18.52 -23.67
N ALA A 475 -2.74 19.23 -23.55
CA ALA A 475 -3.64 19.13 -22.40
C ALA A 475 -5.05 18.77 -22.87
N GLY A 476 -5.93 18.41 -21.92
CA GLY A 476 -7.27 17.87 -22.18
C GLY A 476 -7.32 16.35 -22.00
N GLY A 477 -8.53 15.86 -21.69
CA GLY A 477 -8.82 14.44 -21.48
C GLY A 477 -8.88 14.01 -20.02
N ASP A 478 -9.16 12.74 -19.83
CA ASP A 478 -9.51 12.09 -18.55
C ASP A 478 -8.46 12.26 -17.46
N ARG A 479 -7.18 12.25 -17.83
CA ARG A 479 -6.03 12.28 -16.91
C ARG A 479 -5.31 13.63 -16.89
N SER A 480 -5.76 14.59 -17.68
CA SER A 480 -5.19 15.91 -17.79
C SER A 480 -6.20 16.95 -17.32
N LEU A 481 -6.96 17.53 -18.21
CA LEU A 481 -7.91 18.63 -17.96
C LEU A 481 -9.30 18.19 -18.40
N ARG A 482 -10.12 17.72 -17.45
CA ARG A 482 -11.49 17.24 -17.72
C ARG A 482 -12.39 18.41 -18.12
N GLY A 483 -13.38 18.12 -18.97
CA GLY A 483 -14.21 19.13 -19.64
C GLY A 483 -13.69 19.48 -21.03
N PHE A 484 -12.48 18.99 -21.39
CA PHE A 484 -11.90 19.09 -22.73
C PHE A 484 -11.65 17.70 -23.29
N ASP A 485 -11.69 17.55 -24.61
CA ASP A 485 -11.40 16.28 -25.26
C ASP A 485 -9.91 15.93 -25.18
N TYR A 486 -9.56 14.67 -25.43
CA TYR A 486 -8.18 14.21 -25.39
C TYR A 486 -7.29 14.99 -26.35
N GLN A 487 -6.21 15.60 -25.85
CA GLN A 487 -5.26 16.43 -26.62
C GLN A 487 -5.89 17.66 -27.30
N GLN A 488 -7.04 18.14 -26.85
CA GLN A 488 -7.72 19.28 -27.44
C GLN A 488 -7.00 20.61 -27.21
N LEU A 489 -6.20 20.72 -26.15
CA LEU A 489 -5.51 21.94 -25.78
C LEU A 489 -4.03 21.86 -26.16
N GLY A 490 -3.56 22.87 -26.89
CA GLY A 490 -2.20 23.04 -27.39
C GLY A 490 -2.09 24.26 -28.27
N GLU A 491 -0.89 24.62 -28.69
CA GLU A 491 -0.68 25.63 -29.72
C GLU A 491 -1.42 25.23 -30.99
N THR A 492 -1.94 26.20 -31.73
CA THR A 492 -2.67 25.96 -32.98
C THR A 492 -1.89 26.52 -34.18
N ASN A 493 -2.00 25.82 -35.32
CA ASN A 493 -1.46 26.34 -36.57
C ASN A 493 -2.34 27.45 -37.18
N ALA A 494 -1.92 28.02 -38.30
CA ALA A 494 -2.67 29.08 -38.99
C ALA A 494 -4.07 28.66 -39.47
N ALA A 495 -4.32 27.35 -39.64
CA ALA A 495 -5.62 26.80 -40.03
C ALA A 495 -6.51 26.48 -38.81
N GLY A 496 -6.02 26.68 -37.58
CA GLY A 496 -6.74 26.42 -36.34
C GLY A 496 -6.62 24.98 -35.84
N GLY A 497 -5.81 24.12 -36.48
CA GLY A 497 -5.54 22.76 -36.04
C GLY A 497 -4.58 22.74 -34.86
N VAL A 498 -4.84 21.89 -33.85
CA VAL A 498 -4.00 21.77 -32.64
C VAL A 498 -2.72 21.00 -32.98
N ILE A 499 -1.57 21.62 -32.73
CA ILE A 499 -0.24 21.05 -33.02
C ILE A 499 0.58 20.69 -31.78
N GLY A 500 0.03 20.93 -30.57
CA GLY A 500 0.74 20.76 -29.29
C GLY A 500 1.64 21.94 -28.96
N GLY A 501 2.31 21.90 -27.81
CA GLY A 501 3.12 23.00 -27.30
C GLY A 501 4.50 22.59 -26.82
N GLU A 502 5.36 23.59 -26.60
CA GLU A 502 6.69 23.42 -25.99
C GLU A 502 6.61 23.46 -24.45
N TYR A 503 5.54 23.96 -23.90
CA TYR A 503 5.30 24.07 -22.45
C TYR A 503 4.01 23.40 -22.06
N LEU A 504 3.98 22.85 -20.85
CA LEU A 504 2.79 22.27 -20.21
C LEU A 504 2.67 22.77 -18.78
N THR A 505 1.49 23.20 -18.42
CA THR A 505 1.14 23.50 -17.01
C THR A 505 -0.27 23.05 -16.76
N VAL A 506 -0.45 22.00 -15.95
CA VAL A 506 -1.76 21.47 -15.56
C VAL A 506 -1.79 21.25 -14.06
N ALA A 507 -2.88 21.63 -13.42
CA ALA A 507 -3.16 21.38 -12.01
C ALA A 507 -4.59 20.90 -11.82
N SER A 508 -4.82 20.05 -10.86
CA SER A 508 -6.12 19.47 -10.55
C SER A 508 -6.29 19.31 -9.04
N ALA A 509 -7.49 19.63 -8.55
CA ALA A 509 -7.92 19.39 -7.19
C ALA A 509 -9.25 18.67 -7.20
N GLU A 510 -9.35 17.60 -6.44
CA GLU A 510 -10.54 16.75 -6.37
C GLU A 510 -10.82 16.33 -4.93
N TYR A 511 -12.08 16.35 -4.53
CA TYR A 511 -12.55 15.78 -3.27
C TYR A 511 -13.55 14.67 -3.57
N GLU A 512 -13.29 13.48 -3.00
CA GLU A 512 -14.19 12.35 -3.07
C GLU A 512 -14.78 12.06 -1.70
N HIS A 513 -16.07 11.72 -1.65
CA HIS A 513 -16.78 11.30 -0.45
C HIS A 513 -17.53 9.99 -0.69
N TYR A 514 -17.23 8.96 0.10
CA TYR A 514 -17.85 7.64 0.03
C TYR A 514 -19.00 7.57 1.05
N PHE A 515 -20.24 7.63 0.57
CA PHE A 515 -21.44 7.54 1.39
C PHE A 515 -21.88 6.09 1.66
N ARG A 516 -21.26 5.13 0.97
CA ARG A 516 -21.31 3.69 1.21
C ARG A 516 -19.90 3.12 1.03
N GLU A 517 -19.67 1.91 1.48
CA GLU A 517 -18.37 1.24 1.39
C GLU A 517 -17.77 1.27 -0.03
N ASP A 518 -18.61 1.00 -1.04
CA ASP A 518 -18.18 0.91 -2.44
C ASP A 518 -18.58 2.11 -3.32
N TRP A 519 -19.48 3.00 -2.83
CA TRP A 519 -20.03 4.08 -3.63
C TRP A 519 -19.72 5.44 -3.06
N GLY A 520 -19.23 6.32 -3.93
CA GLY A 520 -18.90 7.69 -3.59
C GLY A 520 -19.25 8.66 -4.72
N ALA A 521 -19.15 9.92 -4.38
CA ALA A 521 -19.24 11.05 -5.30
C ALA A 521 -17.96 11.89 -5.22
N ALA A 522 -17.67 12.60 -6.30
CA ALA A 522 -16.53 13.50 -6.40
C ALA A 522 -16.95 14.87 -6.91
N VAL A 523 -16.20 15.88 -6.49
CA VAL A 523 -16.21 17.22 -7.10
C VAL A 523 -14.78 17.60 -7.42
N PHE A 524 -14.56 18.25 -8.57
CA PHE A 524 -13.21 18.57 -8.99
C PHE A 524 -13.15 19.85 -9.82
N VAL A 525 -11.95 20.40 -9.87
CA VAL A 525 -11.56 21.49 -10.76
C VAL A 525 -10.18 21.17 -11.31
N ASP A 526 -10.04 21.30 -12.62
CA ASP A 526 -8.79 21.13 -13.36
C ASP A 526 -8.49 22.45 -14.09
N ALA A 527 -7.23 22.87 -14.12
CA ALA A 527 -6.81 24.10 -14.77
C ALA A 527 -5.46 23.94 -15.44
N GLY A 528 -5.26 24.58 -16.58
CA GLY A 528 -3.97 24.54 -17.25
C GLY A 528 -4.04 24.80 -18.74
N ASP A 529 -2.89 24.55 -19.40
CA ASP A 529 -2.69 24.70 -20.84
C ASP A 529 -1.44 23.94 -21.29
N ALA A 530 -1.39 23.68 -22.62
CA ALA A 530 -0.17 23.35 -23.33
C ALA A 530 0.06 24.42 -24.39
N PHE A 531 1.21 25.06 -24.42
CA PHE A 531 1.43 26.28 -25.21
C PHE A 531 2.89 26.39 -25.67
N THR A 532 3.14 27.27 -26.64
CA THR A 532 4.47 27.69 -27.07
C THR A 532 4.66 29.18 -26.86
N SER A 533 3.77 29.99 -27.42
CA SER A 533 3.93 31.44 -27.46
C SER A 533 3.25 32.14 -26.29
N ARG A 534 2.07 31.66 -25.88
CA ARG A 534 1.25 32.30 -24.84
C ARG A 534 0.50 31.25 -24.03
N PHE A 535 0.52 31.43 -22.71
CA PHE A 535 -0.34 30.66 -21.80
C PHE A 535 -1.76 31.22 -21.81
N ASP A 536 -2.73 30.40 -22.20
CA ASP A 536 -4.15 30.71 -22.13
C ASP A 536 -4.81 29.82 -21.05
N LEU A 537 -5.26 30.42 -19.97
CA LEU A 537 -5.85 29.67 -18.86
C LEU A 537 -7.14 28.99 -19.30
N ASN A 538 -7.15 27.66 -19.31
CA ASN A 538 -8.32 26.83 -19.47
C ASN A 538 -8.69 26.23 -18.12
N VAL A 539 -9.97 26.24 -17.75
CA VAL A 539 -10.48 25.68 -16.49
C VAL A 539 -11.68 24.81 -16.78
N GLY A 540 -11.61 23.57 -16.36
CA GLY A 540 -12.72 22.63 -16.37
C GLY A 540 -13.13 22.27 -14.95
N ALA A 541 -14.43 22.11 -14.71
CA ALA A 541 -14.94 21.65 -13.44
C ALA A 541 -16.07 20.65 -13.63
N GLY A 542 -16.27 19.80 -12.65
CA GLY A 542 -17.29 18.77 -12.75
C GLY A 542 -17.57 18.03 -11.47
N VAL A 543 -18.47 17.08 -11.61
CA VAL A 543 -18.88 16.15 -10.57
C VAL A 543 -18.77 14.72 -11.10
N GLY A 544 -18.59 13.76 -10.22
CA GLY A 544 -18.45 12.38 -10.65
C GLY A 544 -18.97 11.36 -9.66
N ALA A 545 -19.25 10.18 -10.18
CA ALA A 545 -19.54 8.98 -9.40
C ALA A 545 -18.27 8.13 -9.26
N ARG A 546 -18.15 7.47 -8.14
CA ARG A 546 -17.04 6.58 -7.79
C ARG A 546 -17.60 5.23 -7.36
N TRP A 547 -17.08 4.17 -7.95
CA TRP A 547 -17.47 2.82 -7.59
C TRP A 547 -16.23 1.92 -7.45
N LYS A 548 -16.04 1.40 -6.23
CA LYS A 548 -15.03 0.36 -5.96
C LYS A 548 -15.56 -0.98 -6.45
N SER A 549 -15.33 -1.26 -7.72
CA SER A 549 -15.78 -2.51 -8.32
C SER A 549 -14.80 -3.66 -8.02
N PRO A 550 -15.23 -4.93 -8.13
CA PRO A 550 -14.34 -6.08 -7.98
C PRO A 550 -13.16 -6.11 -8.98
N VAL A 551 -13.24 -5.34 -10.06
CA VAL A 551 -12.22 -5.26 -11.12
C VAL A 551 -11.39 -3.96 -11.06
N GLY A 552 -11.63 -3.12 -10.05
CA GLY A 552 -10.92 -1.85 -9.85
C GLY A 552 -11.85 -0.65 -9.67
N LEU A 553 -11.26 0.51 -9.44
CA LEU A 553 -12.02 1.75 -9.27
C LEU A 553 -12.59 2.22 -10.60
N VAL A 554 -13.92 2.41 -10.65
CA VAL A 554 -14.63 3.01 -11.78
C VAL A 554 -14.95 4.46 -11.44
N ARG A 555 -14.57 5.37 -12.32
CA ARG A 555 -14.81 6.81 -12.22
C ARG A 555 -15.62 7.26 -13.44
N LEU A 556 -16.76 7.85 -13.18
CA LEU A 556 -17.62 8.45 -14.19
C LEU A 556 -17.79 9.91 -13.83
N ASP A 557 -17.18 10.80 -14.60
CA ASP A 557 -17.17 12.24 -14.38
C ASP A 557 -17.99 12.94 -15.47
N ILE A 558 -18.71 13.99 -15.08
CA ILE A 558 -19.37 14.93 -15.98
C ILE A 558 -18.75 16.28 -15.72
N ALA A 559 -18.13 16.86 -16.74
CA ALA A 559 -17.38 18.09 -16.65
C ALA A 559 -17.73 19.05 -17.78
N ARG A 560 -17.47 20.33 -17.57
CA ARG A 560 -17.56 21.37 -18.60
C ARG A 560 -16.45 22.39 -18.45
N PRO A 561 -16.05 23.06 -19.54
CA PRO A 561 -15.19 24.22 -19.48
C PRO A 561 -15.90 25.37 -18.74
N LEU A 562 -15.22 26.00 -17.78
CA LEU A 562 -15.66 27.22 -17.10
C LEU A 562 -14.97 28.46 -17.67
N VAL A 563 -13.71 28.34 -18.02
CA VAL A 563 -12.89 29.36 -18.67
C VAL A 563 -12.21 28.68 -19.86
N SER A 564 -12.48 29.16 -21.06
CA SER A 564 -11.93 28.62 -22.29
C SER A 564 -12.30 29.47 -23.50
N ASN A 565 -11.50 29.39 -24.54
CA ASN A 565 -11.83 29.91 -25.88
C ASN A 565 -12.61 28.89 -26.72
N PHE A 566 -12.86 27.69 -26.19
CA PHE A 566 -13.60 26.60 -26.82
C PHE A 566 -15.06 26.58 -26.34
N ASP A 567 -15.89 25.77 -27.01
CA ASP A 567 -17.29 25.57 -26.64
C ASP A 567 -17.45 25.07 -25.22
N HIS A 568 -18.44 25.59 -24.50
CA HIS A 568 -18.75 25.21 -23.11
C HIS A 568 -19.71 24.03 -23.01
N GLU A 569 -19.46 22.98 -23.80
CA GLU A 569 -20.28 21.77 -23.80
C GLU A 569 -19.94 20.87 -22.61
N TRP A 570 -20.93 20.06 -22.20
CA TRP A 570 -20.71 19.04 -21.20
C TRP A 570 -20.02 17.82 -21.81
N ARG A 571 -18.99 17.32 -21.12
CA ARG A 571 -18.28 16.11 -21.50
C ARG A 571 -18.35 15.08 -20.41
N VAL A 572 -18.41 13.81 -20.84
CA VAL A 572 -18.39 12.65 -19.96
C VAL A 572 -17.01 12.01 -20.02
N HIS A 573 -16.44 11.75 -18.86
CA HIS A 573 -15.15 11.07 -18.72
C HIS A 573 -15.34 9.78 -17.95
N LEU A 574 -14.90 8.66 -18.51
CA LEU A 574 -14.97 7.32 -17.90
C LEU A 574 -13.57 6.73 -17.79
N ILE A 575 -13.19 6.35 -16.57
CA ILE A 575 -11.90 5.71 -16.30
C ILE A 575 -12.14 4.46 -15.43
N ILE A 576 -11.52 3.35 -15.79
CA ILE A 576 -11.47 2.14 -14.97
C ILE A 576 -9.99 1.84 -14.69
N GLY A 577 -9.60 1.80 -13.43
CA GLY A 577 -8.22 1.49 -13.03
C GLY A 577 -7.78 2.11 -11.70
N PRO A 578 -6.56 1.80 -11.22
CA PRO A 578 -6.04 2.32 -9.96
C PRO A 578 -5.74 3.83 -10.03
N ASP A 579 -5.63 4.46 -8.85
CA ASP A 579 -5.38 5.89 -8.73
C ASP A 579 -3.90 6.29 -8.79
N LEU A 580 -3.01 5.47 -8.28
CA LEU A 580 -1.58 5.71 -8.20
C LEU A 580 -0.80 4.69 -9.02
#